data_5aa0a74fdcdbe82a6009e71ca273f547
#
_entry.id   5aa0a74fdcdbe82a6009e71ca273f547
#
_cell.length_a   1.000
_cell.length_b   1.000
_cell.length_c   1.000
_cell.angle_alpha   90.00
_cell.angle_beta   90.00
_cell.angle_gamma   90.00
#
_symmetry.space_group_name_H-M   'P 1'
#
loop_
_entity.id
_entity.type
_entity.pdbx_description
1 polymer ?
#
loop_
_entity_poly.entity_id
_entity_poly.type
_entity_poly.pdbx_seq_one_letter_code
_entity_poly.pdbx_strand_id
1 'polypeptide(L)'
;MKLSKAQFHANVHTFPELRFEDQRLTSFSGSVVLQALFQKLRLRDRLQECFAHREEALVVGFRSVVLILIVHLMLGFRRLRDIDRYRDDPVVLRTLGLKRMPHVSTISRSLSRVDRGSAENVRKFSRELVTARLEAEQLPRVTMDFDGSVISTGRFAEGTAVGYNKHKKGARSYYPLFCTIAQTAQVLDVFHRSGNVHDSRDSIMFMANCIAAVRARLPKAVLESRKDSAFFNDKTVELLESERVQFSISVPFERFSELKDRIEARRHWKRLDGEWEYFENDWAPKCWQNRYRLLFLRHRVKKQRKEPVQFDLFVPQQEGYEFKVIVTNKTGKAKAILLFHNGRGAQENIFSELKSQCNMDYVPTRRLCGNLLYYQSAVLAHNLYRELQMTTRSADRPTTAKRSPLWIFQDAASIRQKIIQRAGRLTRPHGRLRLTLSGNEATRKDLMHYMDSLARAG
;
A
#
# COMPACT_ATOMS: atom_id res chain seq x y z
N MET A 1 5.44 -16.95 -48.51
CA MET A 1 6.26 -18.13 -48.85
C MET A 1 6.14 -19.12 -47.70
N LYS A 2 5.59 -20.32 -47.88
CA LYS A 2 5.53 -21.37 -46.81
C LYS A 2 6.86 -22.08 -46.75
N LEU A 3 7.55 -22.02 -45.63
CA LEU A 3 8.79 -22.76 -45.38
C LEU A 3 8.50 -24.26 -45.34
N SER A 4 9.42 -25.07 -45.92
CA SER A 4 9.36 -26.53 -45.77
C SER A 4 9.59 -26.94 -44.32
N LYS A 5 9.12 -28.13 -43.91
CA LYS A 5 9.29 -28.62 -42.52
C LYS A 5 10.78 -28.69 -42.12
N ALA A 6 11.67 -29.03 -43.02
CA ALA A 6 13.11 -29.03 -42.78
C ALA A 6 13.69 -27.64 -42.60
N GLN A 7 13.27 -26.66 -43.43
CA GLN A 7 13.66 -25.24 -43.27
C GLN A 7 13.13 -24.64 -41.95
N PHE A 8 11.92 -25.01 -41.56
CA PHE A 8 11.36 -24.58 -40.27
C PHE A 8 12.20 -25.15 -39.11
N HIS A 9 12.53 -26.43 -39.09
CA HIS A 9 13.39 -27.02 -38.06
C HIS A 9 14.79 -26.41 -38.04
N ALA A 10 15.42 -26.19 -39.18
CA ALA A 10 16.72 -25.53 -39.24
C ALA A 10 16.68 -24.13 -38.65
N ASN A 11 15.64 -23.33 -38.95
CA ASN A 11 15.49 -21.98 -38.42
C ASN A 11 15.19 -21.93 -36.90
N VAL A 12 14.51 -22.95 -36.37
CA VAL A 12 14.19 -23.04 -34.93
C VAL A 12 15.46 -23.30 -34.08
N HIS A 13 16.45 -23.99 -34.65
CA HIS A 13 17.69 -24.36 -33.94
C HIS A 13 18.88 -23.40 -34.20
N THR A 14 18.69 -22.38 -35.05
CA THR A 14 19.74 -21.39 -35.32
C THR A 14 19.56 -20.19 -34.42
N PHE A 15 20.56 -19.85 -33.59
CA PHE A 15 20.54 -18.62 -32.78
C PHE A 15 20.61 -17.39 -33.69
N PRO A 16 19.72 -16.38 -33.47
CA PRO A 16 19.78 -15.16 -34.27
C PRO A 16 21.00 -14.32 -33.90
N GLU A 17 21.50 -13.55 -34.87
CA GLU A 17 22.46 -12.47 -34.60
C GLU A 17 21.85 -11.40 -33.73
N LEU A 18 22.49 -11.01 -32.63
CA LEU A 18 22.04 -9.96 -31.74
C LEU A 18 22.60 -8.61 -32.18
N ARG A 19 21.72 -7.65 -32.48
CA ARG A 19 22.06 -6.26 -32.85
C ARG A 19 21.42 -5.29 -31.89
N PHE A 20 22.19 -4.29 -31.40
CA PHE A 20 21.76 -3.30 -30.43
C PHE A 20 21.78 -1.89 -31.03
N GLU A 21 21.23 -1.73 -32.21
CA GLU A 21 21.38 -0.51 -33.05
C GLU A 21 20.15 0.40 -33.06
N ASP A 22 18.94 -0.14 -32.79
CA ASP A 22 17.70 0.64 -32.91
C ASP A 22 17.25 1.28 -31.60
N GLN A 23 17.67 2.52 -31.39
CA GLN A 23 17.28 3.34 -30.22
C GLN A 23 15.82 3.78 -30.23
N ARG A 24 15.01 3.43 -31.24
CA ARG A 24 13.57 3.70 -31.28
C ARG A 24 12.75 2.57 -30.67
N LEU A 25 13.37 1.45 -30.36
CA LEU A 25 12.73 0.34 -29.66
C LEU A 25 12.50 0.69 -28.20
N THR A 26 11.40 0.20 -27.67
CA THR A 26 11.01 0.31 -26.27
C THR A 26 10.48 -1.02 -25.76
N SER A 27 10.80 -1.34 -24.51
CA SER A 27 10.20 -2.45 -23.77
C SER A 27 9.00 -2.03 -22.93
N PHE A 28 8.66 -0.72 -22.95
CA PHE A 28 7.67 -0.11 -22.05
C PHE A 28 6.64 0.74 -22.81
N SER A 29 6.20 0.28 -23.99
CA SER A 29 5.22 1.00 -24.80
C SER A 29 3.96 1.38 -24.04
N GLY A 30 3.51 0.51 -23.12
CA GLY A 30 2.32 0.76 -22.32
C GLY A 30 2.49 1.85 -21.27
N SER A 31 3.69 2.41 -21.05
CA SER A 31 3.86 3.57 -20.17
C SER A 31 3.17 4.84 -20.68
N VAL A 32 2.67 4.84 -21.94
CA VAL A 32 1.75 5.90 -22.42
C VAL A 32 0.48 5.99 -21.59
N VAL A 33 0.01 4.88 -21.00
CA VAL A 33 -1.13 4.86 -20.08
C VAL A 33 -0.78 5.60 -18.79
N LEU A 34 0.46 5.43 -18.28
CA LEU A 34 0.94 6.20 -17.13
C LEU A 34 1.05 7.68 -17.46
N GLN A 35 1.53 8.03 -18.68
CA GLN A 35 1.60 9.42 -19.12
C GLN A 35 0.20 10.06 -19.15
N ALA A 36 -0.81 9.36 -19.67
CA ALA A 36 -2.19 9.85 -19.68
C ALA A 36 -2.74 10.04 -18.26
N LEU A 37 -2.52 9.08 -17.35
CA LEU A 37 -2.90 9.21 -15.95
C LEU A 37 -2.22 10.40 -15.27
N PHE A 38 -0.91 10.58 -15.49
CA PHE A 38 -0.14 11.69 -14.89
C PHE A 38 -0.62 13.07 -15.40
N GLN A 39 -1.02 13.16 -16.67
CA GLN A 39 -1.62 14.37 -17.23
C GLN A 39 -2.97 14.66 -16.57
N LYS A 40 -3.85 13.67 -16.51
CA LYS A 40 -5.17 13.77 -15.85
C LYS A 40 -5.08 14.22 -14.40
N LEU A 41 -4.14 13.67 -13.63
CA LEU A 41 -3.92 14.02 -12.22
C LEU A 41 -3.08 15.28 -12.03
N ARG A 42 -2.63 15.93 -13.10
CA ARG A 42 -1.69 17.07 -13.07
C ARG A 42 -0.47 16.78 -12.19
N LEU A 43 0.00 15.52 -12.25
CA LEU A 43 1.01 15.00 -11.32
C LEU A 43 2.29 15.85 -11.31
N ARG A 44 2.72 16.34 -12.49
CA ARG A 44 3.94 17.14 -12.61
C ARG A 44 3.83 18.48 -11.91
N ASP A 45 2.71 19.17 -12.09
CA ASP A 45 2.46 20.49 -11.48
C ASP A 45 2.38 20.36 -9.96
N ARG A 46 1.60 19.40 -9.48
CA ARG A 46 1.46 19.12 -8.04
C ARG A 46 2.79 18.70 -7.40
N LEU A 47 3.62 17.93 -8.09
CA LEU A 47 4.97 17.62 -7.61
C LEU A 47 5.86 18.87 -7.63
N GLN A 48 5.70 19.81 -8.57
CA GLN A 48 6.43 21.08 -8.55
C GLN A 48 6.08 21.90 -7.31
N GLU A 49 4.81 21.98 -6.96
CA GLU A 49 4.32 22.68 -5.76
C GLU A 49 4.95 22.13 -4.47
N CYS A 50 5.19 20.82 -4.39
CA CYS A 50 5.84 20.21 -3.23
C CYS A 50 7.25 20.76 -2.94
N PHE A 51 7.92 21.32 -3.95
CA PHE A 51 9.30 21.83 -3.87
C PHE A 51 9.40 23.34 -4.12
N ALA A 52 8.27 24.06 -4.12
CA ALA A 52 8.24 25.49 -4.40
C ALA A 52 9.06 26.34 -3.40
N HIS A 53 9.28 25.82 -2.18
CA HIS A 53 10.08 26.47 -1.16
C HIS A 53 11.61 26.32 -1.36
N ARG A 54 12.04 25.56 -2.40
CA ARG A 54 13.46 25.28 -2.68
C ARG A 54 13.94 26.15 -3.83
N GLU A 55 14.86 27.05 -3.54
CA GLU A 55 15.47 27.95 -4.55
C GLU A 55 16.75 27.38 -5.19
N GLU A 56 17.21 26.19 -4.76
CA GLU A 56 18.45 25.60 -5.25
C GLU A 56 18.40 25.27 -6.74
N ALA A 57 19.35 25.79 -7.49
CA ALA A 57 19.64 25.38 -8.85
C ALA A 57 20.30 23.99 -8.86
N LEU A 58 19.49 22.95 -9.01
CA LEU A 58 19.96 21.57 -9.15
C LEU A 58 20.10 21.23 -10.64
N VAL A 59 21.13 20.43 -10.98
CA VAL A 59 21.28 19.84 -12.34
C VAL A 59 20.02 19.06 -12.74
N VAL A 60 19.34 18.44 -11.76
CA VAL A 60 18.05 17.79 -11.92
C VAL A 60 17.16 18.21 -10.75
N GLY A 61 16.09 18.94 -11.03
CA GLY A 61 15.16 19.40 -10.00
C GLY A 61 14.47 18.25 -9.26
N PHE A 62 14.15 18.44 -7.98
CA PHE A 62 13.54 17.43 -7.12
C PHE A 62 12.24 16.84 -7.68
N ARG A 63 11.41 17.64 -8.35
CA ARG A 63 10.23 17.16 -9.09
C ARG A 63 10.58 16.02 -10.04
N SER A 64 11.62 16.22 -10.85
CA SER A 64 12.07 15.20 -11.82
C SER A 64 12.61 13.95 -11.12
N VAL A 65 13.32 14.12 -10.01
CA VAL A 65 13.82 13.00 -9.19
C VAL A 65 12.65 12.16 -8.66
N VAL A 66 11.63 12.79 -8.08
CA VAL A 66 10.44 12.06 -7.57
C VAL A 66 9.69 11.38 -8.70
N LEU A 67 9.50 12.05 -9.84
CA LEU A 67 8.83 11.44 -10.99
C LEU A 67 9.63 10.23 -11.54
N ILE A 68 10.97 10.34 -11.60
CA ILE A 68 11.85 9.23 -11.96
C ILE A 68 11.65 8.07 -10.97
N LEU A 69 11.64 8.33 -9.66
CA LEU A 69 11.44 7.29 -8.65
C LEU A 69 10.07 6.62 -8.79
N ILE A 70 9.00 7.39 -8.96
CA ILE A 70 7.65 6.84 -9.16
C ILE A 70 7.62 5.92 -10.39
N VAL A 71 8.12 6.39 -11.54
CA VAL A 71 8.16 5.58 -12.77
C VAL A 71 9.06 4.36 -12.60
N HIS A 72 10.25 4.51 -12.02
CA HIS A 72 11.18 3.43 -11.72
C HIS A 72 10.52 2.29 -10.92
N LEU A 73 9.78 2.64 -9.87
CA LEU A 73 9.06 1.70 -9.02
C LEU A 73 7.85 1.09 -9.74
N MET A 74 7.13 1.87 -10.55
CA MET A 74 6.04 1.37 -11.39
C MET A 74 6.54 0.43 -12.50
N LEU A 75 7.73 0.63 -13.04
CA LEU A 75 8.38 -0.31 -13.95
C LEU A 75 8.89 -1.58 -13.25
N GLY A 76 8.92 -1.59 -11.91
CA GLY A 76 9.28 -2.76 -11.09
C GLY A 76 10.75 -2.85 -10.70
N PHE A 77 11.51 -1.82 -10.95
CA PHE A 77 12.93 -1.79 -10.59
C PHE A 77 13.13 -1.40 -9.13
N ARG A 78 14.10 -2.02 -8.48
CA ARG A 78 14.34 -1.84 -7.04
C ARG A 78 15.50 -0.92 -6.73
N ARG A 79 16.65 -1.15 -7.35
CA ARG A 79 17.87 -0.43 -7.03
C ARG A 79 18.03 0.77 -7.95
N LEU A 80 18.46 1.91 -7.43
CA LEU A 80 18.67 3.10 -8.26
C LEU A 80 19.53 2.84 -9.50
N ARG A 81 20.55 1.95 -9.39
CA ARG A 81 21.38 1.56 -10.53
C ARG A 81 20.63 0.84 -11.65
N ASP A 82 19.47 0.25 -11.37
CA ASP A 82 18.67 -0.43 -12.38
C ASP A 82 18.06 0.55 -13.40
N ILE A 83 18.17 1.87 -13.16
CA ILE A 83 17.86 2.94 -14.13
C ILE A 83 18.68 2.76 -15.41
N ASP A 84 19.88 2.25 -15.34
CA ASP A 84 20.74 1.99 -16.51
C ASP A 84 20.14 0.98 -17.49
N ARG A 85 19.17 0.13 -17.06
CA ARG A 85 18.48 -0.84 -17.90
C ARG A 85 17.46 -0.24 -18.86
N TYR A 86 17.01 1.00 -18.60
CA TYR A 86 16.00 1.69 -19.42
C TYR A 86 16.33 3.17 -19.64
N ARG A 87 17.55 3.59 -19.35
CA ARG A 87 17.98 5.00 -19.41
C ARG A 87 17.80 5.64 -20.79
N ASP A 88 17.88 4.85 -21.85
CA ASP A 88 17.80 5.30 -23.23
C ASP A 88 16.44 4.92 -23.89
N ASP A 89 15.51 4.36 -23.11
CA ASP A 89 14.17 3.99 -23.62
C ASP A 89 13.37 5.24 -23.98
N PRO A 90 12.98 5.40 -25.29
CA PRO A 90 12.40 6.62 -25.77
C PRO A 90 11.01 6.91 -25.21
N VAL A 91 10.23 5.87 -24.86
CA VAL A 91 8.88 6.04 -24.31
C VAL A 91 8.94 6.37 -22.82
N VAL A 92 9.87 5.77 -22.08
CA VAL A 92 10.10 6.11 -20.68
C VAL A 92 10.61 7.56 -20.54
N LEU A 93 11.59 7.97 -21.35
CA LEU A 93 12.08 9.37 -21.36
C LEU A 93 10.94 10.35 -21.64
N ARG A 94 10.05 10.02 -22.59
CA ARG A 94 8.88 10.83 -22.91
C ARG A 94 7.89 10.88 -21.75
N THR A 95 7.59 9.74 -21.11
CA THR A 95 6.72 9.68 -19.93
C THR A 95 7.25 10.54 -18.79
N LEU A 96 8.57 10.60 -18.63
CA LEU A 96 9.25 11.46 -17.67
C LEU A 96 9.36 12.94 -18.14
N GLY A 97 9.18 13.22 -19.42
CA GLY A 97 9.42 14.55 -20.01
C GLY A 97 10.89 14.94 -20.02
N LEU A 98 11.77 13.98 -20.15
CA LEU A 98 13.23 14.16 -20.16
C LEU A 98 13.80 13.95 -21.55
N LYS A 99 14.79 14.77 -21.93
CA LYS A 99 15.59 14.52 -23.14
C LYS A 99 16.64 13.44 -22.93
N ARG A 100 17.15 13.32 -21.72
CA ARG A 100 18.16 12.36 -21.31
C ARG A 100 17.98 11.99 -19.83
N MET A 101 18.14 10.70 -19.50
CA MET A 101 18.13 10.24 -18.12
C MET A 101 19.34 10.76 -17.34
N PRO A 102 19.15 11.31 -16.14
CA PRO A 102 20.27 11.68 -15.27
C PRO A 102 21.08 10.44 -14.88
N HIS A 103 22.38 10.64 -14.63
CA HIS A 103 23.21 9.58 -14.10
C HIS A 103 22.76 9.18 -12.69
N VAL A 104 22.87 7.91 -12.34
CA VAL A 104 22.45 7.37 -11.03
C VAL A 104 23.07 8.13 -9.85
N SER A 105 24.36 8.53 -9.97
CA SER A 105 25.01 9.32 -8.93
C SER A 105 24.39 10.72 -8.74
N THR A 106 23.84 11.31 -9.79
CA THR A 106 23.12 12.60 -9.70
C THR A 106 21.82 12.42 -8.91
N ILE A 107 21.06 11.38 -9.21
CA ILE A 107 19.81 11.04 -8.49
C ILE A 107 20.11 10.75 -7.01
N SER A 108 21.15 9.95 -6.74
CA SER A 108 21.57 9.63 -5.37
C SER A 108 22.03 10.88 -4.59
N ARG A 109 22.76 11.79 -5.23
CA ARG A 109 23.16 13.08 -4.62
C ARG A 109 21.94 13.97 -4.35
N SER A 110 21.00 14.05 -5.29
CA SER A 110 19.75 14.79 -5.07
C SER A 110 18.97 14.23 -3.89
N LEU A 111 18.82 12.91 -3.78
CA LEU A 111 18.19 12.27 -2.62
C LEU A 111 18.87 12.61 -1.29
N SER A 112 20.19 12.72 -1.29
CA SER A 112 20.97 13.09 -0.08
C SER A 112 20.78 14.54 0.34
N ARG A 113 20.26 15.41 -0.54
CA ARG A 113 20.01 16.84 -0.29
C ARG A 113 18.53 17.15 0.04
N VAL A 114 17.68 16.15 0.03
CA VAL A 114 16.26 16.33 0.40
C VAL A 114 16.16 16.78 1.85
N ASP A 115 15.36 17.81 2.11
CA ASP A 115 14.99 18.27 3.44
C ASP A 115 13.69 17.60 3.92
N ARG A 116 13.41 17.79 5.21
CA ARG A 116 12.21 17.21 5.82
C ARG A 116 10.92 17.83 5.28
N GLY A 117 10.92 19.13 4.99
CA GLY A 117 9.76 19.85 4.44
C GLY A 117 9.36 19.28 3.08
N SER A 118 10.33 19.06 2.18
CA SER A 118 10.09 18.45 0.88
C SER A 118 9.47 17.05 0.99
N ALA A 119 10.00 16.20 1.87
CA ALA A 119 9.45 14.85 2.08
C ALA A 119 8.01 14.91 2.65
N GLU A 120 7.74 15.84 3.57
CA GLU A 120 6.40 16.03 4.15
C GLU A 120 5.40 16.60 3.14
N ASN A 121 5.82 17.51 2.26
CA ASN A 121 4.96 18.03 1.19
C ASN A 121 4.54 16.93 0.21
N VAL A 122 5.47 16.03 -0.17
CA VAL A 122 5.13 14.86 -1.01
C VAL A 122 4.19 13.90 -0.28
N ARG A 123 4.37 13.71 1.02
CA ARG A 123 3.45 12.95 1.89
C ARG A 123 2.06 13.56 1.89
N LYS A 124 1.96 14.87 2.11
CA LYS A 124 0.69 15.63 2.08
C LYS A 124 0.01 15.48 0.72
N PHE A 125 0.75 15.64 -0.37
CA PHE A 125 0.24 15.44 -1.71
C PHE A 125 -0.32 14.02 -1.92
N SER A 126 0.39 12.96 -1.47
CA SER A 126 -0.11 11.57 -1.55
C SER A 126 -1.44 11.40 -0.80
N ARG A 127 -1.57 11.99 0.40
CA ARG A 127 -2.79 11.99 1.21
C ARG A 127 -3.95 12.72 0.51
N GLU A 128 -3.67 13.86 -0.10
CA GLU A 128 -4.65 14.62 -0.88
C GLU A 128 -5.16 13.86 -2.11
N LEU A 129 -4.30 13.11 -2.80
CA LEU A 129 -4.70 12.26 -3.92
C LEU A 129 -5.74 11.23 -3.47
N VAL A 130 -5.50 10.56 -2.34
CA VAL A 130 -6.41 9.54 -1.81
C VAL A 130 -7.72 10.18 -1.32
N THR A 131 -7.65 11.28 -0.56
CA THR A 131 -8.88 11.92 -0.06
C THR A 131 -9.73 12.52 -1.17
N ALA A 132 -9.13 13.02 -2.27
CA ALA A 132 -9.86 13.46 -3.45
C ALA A 132 -10.58 12.30 -4.15
N ARG A 133 -9.99 11.11 -4.20
CA ARG A 133 -10.68 9.91 -4.70
C ARG A 133 -11.86 9.52 -3.82
N LEU A 134 -11.69 9.53 -2.50
CA LEU A 134 -12.79 9.22 -1.57
C LEU A 134 -13.97 10.19 -1.75
N GLU A 135 -13.67 11.47 -1.94
CA GLU A 135 -14.65 12.51 -2.21
C GLU A 135 -15.36 12.28 -3.56
N ALA A 136 -14.62 11.98 -4.63
CA ALA A 136 -15.20 11.68 -5.94
C ALA A 136 -16.14 10.46 -5.93
N GLU A 137 -15.83 9.44 -5.13
CA GLU A 137 -16.68 8.26 -4.96
C GLU A 137 -17.86 8.49 -4.00
N GLN A 138 -17.94 9.64 -3.32
CA GLN A 138 -19.02 9.98 -2.37
C GLN A 138 -19.29 8.85 -1.37
N LEU A 139 -18.23 8.27 -0.80
CA LEU A 139 -18.35 7.10 0.07
C LEU A 139 -19.19 7.41 1.31
N PRO A 140 -20.30 6.68 1.57
CA PRO A 140 -21.11 6.88 2.78
C PRO A 140 -20.39 6.37 4.04
N ARG A 141 -19.33 5.58 3.86
CA ARG A 141 -18.55 4.94 4.91
C ARG A 141 -17.10 4.81 4.49
N VAL A 142 -16.16 5.12 5.39
CA VAL A 142 -14.73 4.97 5.18
C VAL A 142 -14.12 4.16 6.33
N THR A 143 -13.51 3.03 6.01
CA THR A 143 -12.83 2.17 6.98
C THR A 143 -11.33 2.37 6.88
N MET A 144 -10.72 2.80 7.99
CA MET A 144 -9.29 3.05 8.14
C MET A 144 -8.65 1.92 8.95
N ASP A 145 -7.68 1.24 8.34
CA ASP A 145 -6.87 0.23 9.02
C ASP A 145 -5.51 0.81 9.36
N PHE A 146 -5.11 0.69 10.63
CA PHE A 146 -3.82 1.15 11.12
C PHE A 146 -2.96 -0.04 11.52
N ASP A 147 -1.72 -0.07 11.04
CA ASP A 147 -0.75 -1.10 11.42
C ASP A 147 0.68 -0.62 11.14
N GLY A 148 1.65 -1.20 11.86
CA GLY A 148 3.08 -0.98 11.64
C GLY A 148 3.67 -2.01 10.70
N SER A 149 4.74 -1.65 9.97
CA SER A 149 5.43 -2.60 9.12
C SER A 149 6.93 -2.38 9.08
N VAL A 150 7.72 -3.43 9.33
CA VAL A 150 9.19 -3.35 9.41
C VAL A 150 9.80 -3.14 8.02
N ILE A 151 10.73 -2.19 7.90
CA ILE A 151 11.61 -2.02 6.74
C ILE A 151 13.05 -2.22 7.20
N SER A 152 13.59 -3.41 6.93
CA SER A 152 14.95 -3.79 7.35
C SER A 152 16.02 -3.20 6.45
N THR A 153 17.18 -2.87 7.02
CA THR A 153 18.35 -2.49 6.27
C THR A 153 19.58 -3.29 6.73
N GLY A 154 20.39 -3.76 5.78
CA GLY A 154 21.67 -4.38 6.06
C GLY A 154 22.82 -3.36 6.28
N ARG A 155 22.51 -2.05 6.20
CA ARG A 155 23.49 -0.96 6.33
C ARG A 155 22.99 0.05 7.35
N PHE A 156 23.92 0.82 7.89
CA PHE A 156 23.57 1.99 8.68
C PHE A 156 22.84 3.00 7.79
N ALA A 157 21.66 3.42 8.23
CA ALA A 157 20.92 4.55 7.70
C ALA A 157 20.41 5.39 8.87
N GLU A 158 20.42 6.71 8.70
CA GLU A 158 19.96 7.67 9.69
C GLU A 158 18.51 7.39 10.09
N GLY A 159 18.21 7.45 11.40
CA GLY A 159 16.87 7.15 11.93
C GLY A 159 16.53 5.66 12.06
N THR A 160 17.42 4.73 11.68
CA THR A 160 17.22 3.29 11.92
C THR A 160 17.72 2.85 13.29
N ALA A 161 17.06 1.88 13.89
CA ALA A 161 17.51 1.22 15.10
C ALA A 161 17.28 -0.29 15.06
N VAL A 162 17.99 -1.02 15.92
CA VAL A 162 17.68 -2.41 16.25
C VAL A 162 16.47 -2.41 17.18
N GLY A 163 15.45 -3.23 16.86
CA GLY A 163 14.21 -3.25 17.64
C GLY A 163 13.28 -4.42 17.26
N TYR A 164 12.02 -4.15 17.01
CA TYR A 164 10.93 -5.12 16.87
C TYR A 164 10.93 -5.95 15.57
N ASN A 165 12.09 -6.25 15.00
CA ASN A 165 12.19 -7.04 13.79
C ASN A 165 12.20 -8.55 14.09
N LYS A 166 11.04 -9.18 14.07
CA LYS A 166 10.88 -10.61 14.34
C LYS A 166 11.56 -11.51 13.29
N HIS A 167 11.64 -11.05 12.03
CA HIS A 167 12.20 -11.85 10.93
C HIS A 167 13.72 -11.78 10.81
N LYS A 168 14.32 -10.66 11.24
CA LYS A 168 15.78 -10.44 11.20
C LYS A 168 16.24 -9.86 12.52
N LYS A 169 16.34 -10.71 13.55
CA LYS A 169 16.81 -10.30 14.88
C LYS A 169 18.19 -9.62 14.77
N GLY A 170 18.37 -8.52 15.48
CA GLY A 170 19.61 -7.73 15.47
C GLY A 170 19.79 -6.80 14.25
N ALA A 171 18.97 -6.90 13.21
CA ALA A 171 19.05 -5.99 12.08
C ALA A 171 18.46 -4.62 12.41
N ARG A 172 19.13 -3.56 11.94
CA ARG A 172 18.59 -2.20 11.99
C ARG A 172 17.39 -2.07 11.02
N SER A 173 16.39 -1.32 11.44
CA SER A 173 15.17 -1.13 10.66
C SER A 173 14.52 0.23 10.93
N TYR A 174 13.63 0.64 10.01
CA TYR A 174 12.54 1.55 10.29
C TYR A 174 11.29 0.73 10.65
N TYR A 175 10.37 1.36 11.38
CA TYR A 175 9.07 0.79 11.70
C TYR A 175 7.96 1.82 11.45
N PRO A 176 7.69 2.16 10.15
CA PRO A 176 6.63 3.08 9.81
C PRO A 176 5.25 2.56 10.22
N LEU A 177 4.39 3.49 10.61
CA LEU A 177 2.98 3.28 10.87
C LEU A 177 2.19 3.71 9.63
N PHE A 178 1.27 2.88 9.18
CA PHE A 178 0.44 3.10 8.00
C PHE A 178 -1.02 3.29 8.38
N CYS A 179 -1.69 4.13 7.59
CA CYS A 179 -3.13 4.17 7.51
C CYS A 179 -3.55 3.78 6.09
N THR A 180 -4.36 2.73 5.95
CA THR A 180 -4.89 2.30 4.65
C THR A 180 -6.41 2.41 4.62
N ILE A 181 -6.96 2.68 3.44
CA ILE A 181 -8.41 2.75 3.22
C ILE A 181 -8.89 1.42 2.66
N ALA A 182 -9.77 0.76 3.40
CA ALA A 182 -10.26 -0.56 3.02
C ALA A 182 -11.03 -0.56 1.69
N GLN A 183 -11.84 0.47 1.41
CA GLN A 183 -12.69 0.55 0.23
C GLN A 183 -11.92 0.67 -1.08
N THR A 184 -10.84 1.46 -1.09
CA THR A 184 -10.02 1.74 -2.28
C THR A 184 -8.69 0.99 -2.30
N ALA A 185 -8.37 0.26 -1.22
CA ALA A 185 -7.09 -0.42 -1.02
C ALA A 185 -5.87 0.51 -1.26
N GLN A 186 -6.01 1.80 -0.99
CA GLN A 186 -4.96 2.81 -1.07
C GLN A 186 -4.33 3.05 0.30
N VAL A 187 -3.11 3.52 0.31
CA VAL A 187 -2.42 4.01 1.50
C VAL A 187 -2.75 5.50 1.66
N LEU A 188 -3.54 5.84 2.68
CA LEU A 188 -3.88 7.23 2.99
C LEU A 188 -2.65 8.00 3.46
N ASP A 189 -1.92 7.43 4.40
CA ASP A 189 -0.78 8.10 5.01
C ASP A 189 0.24 7.11 5.61
N VAL A 190 1.49 7.56 5.74
CA VAL A 190 2.59 6.79 6.36
C VAL A 190 3.38 7.70 7.29
N PHE A 191 3.50 7.29 8.54
CA PHE A 191 4.32 7.96 9.54
C PHE A 191 5.59 7.16 9.83
N HIS A 192 6.73 7.71 9.46
CA HIS A 192 8.02 7.02 9.61
C HIS A 192 8.56 7.11 11.02
N ARG A 193 8.99 5.95 11.53
CA ARG A 193 9.53 5.79 12.89
C ARG A 193 10.76 4.90 12.86
N SER A 194 11.59 5.01 13.89
CA SER A 194 12.73 4.13 14.12
C SER A 194 12.27 2.71 14.46
N GLY A 195 13.10 1.70 14.18
CA GLY A 195 12.78 0.28 14.37
C GLY A 195 12.56 -0.16 15.84
N ASN A 196 12.94 0.67 16.80
CA ASN A 196 12.77 0.42 18.24
C ASN A 196 11.56 1.14 18.87
N VAL A 197 10.68 1.72 18.05
CA VAL A 197 9.50 2.45 18.53
C VAL A 197 8.30 1.52 18.62
N HIS A 198 7.62 1.50 19.76
CA HIS A 198 6.39 0.72 19.96
C HIS A 198 5.21 1.32 19.17
N ASP A 199 4.23 0.50 18.76
CA ASP A 199 3.10 0.92 17.94
C ASP A 199 2.27 2.05 18.55
N SER A 200 2.11 2.08 19.86
CA SER A 200 1.34 3.11 20.59
C SER A 200 2.00 4.49 20.60
N ARG A 201 3.33 4.58 20.39
CA ARG A 201 4.04 5.87 20.42
C ARG A 201 3.72 6.68 19.18
N ASP A 202 3.37 7.95 19.38
CA ASP A 202 3.00 8.93 18.35
C ASP A 202 1.80 8.50 17.45
N SER A 203 1.16 7.37 17.77
CA SER A 203 0.05 6.83 16.98
C SER A 203 -1.21 7.68 17.12
N ILE A 204 -1.44 8.29 18.26
CA ILE A 204 -2.64 9.09 18.54
C ILE A 204 -2.71 10.30 17.61
N MET A 205 -1.63 11.09 17.53
CA MET A 205 -1.58 12.25 16.65
C MET A 205 -1.65 11.84 15.16
N PHE A 206 -1.00 10.74 14.80
CA PHE A 206 -1.09 10.21 13.44
C PHE A 206 -2.52 9.81 13.08
N MET A 207 -3.21 9.08 13.96
CA MET A 207 -4.62 8.69 13.77
C MET A 207 -5.54 9.91 13.68
N ALA A 208 -5.39 10.90 14.58
CA ALA A 208 -6.15 12.13 14.56
C ALA A 208 -6.00 12.88 13.23
N ASN A 209 -4.77 12.99 12.72
CA ASN A 209 -4.49 13.63 11.42
C ASN A 209 -5.14 12.88 10.24
N CYS A 210 -5.14 11.53 10.25
CA CYS A 210 -5.80 10.73 9.23
C CYS A 210 -7.34 10.91 9.28
N ILE A 211 -7.93 10.87 10.48
CA ILE A 211 -9.37 11.09 10.69
C ILE A 211 -9.76 12.49 10.21
N ALA A 212 -9.03 13.53 10.62
CA ALA A 212 -9.29 14.91 10.22
C ALA A 212 -9.20 15.08 8.68
N ALA A 213 -8.21 14.46 8.03
CA ALA A 213 -8.05 14.54 6.57
C ALA A 213 -9.23 13.92 5.80
N VAL A 214 -9.76 12.79 6.28
CA VAL A 214 -10.95 12.16 5.67
C VAL A 214 -12.20 12.98 5.99
N ARG A 215 -12.37 13.42 7.23
CA ARG A 215 -13.51 14.21 7.67
C ARG A 215 -13.65 15.54 6.92
N ALA A 216 -12.53 16.19 6.63
CA ALA A 216 -12.51 17.43 5.85
C ALA A 216 -13.13 17.29 4.45
N ARG A 217 -13.01 16.11 3.81
CA ARG A 217 -13.55 15.83 2.47
C ARG A 217 -14.92 15.14 2.50
N LEU A 218 -15.16 14.32 3.52
CA LEU A 218 -16.37 13.53 3.68
C LEU A 218 -16.99 13.75 5.08
N PRO A 219 -17.52 14.94 5.37
CA PRO A 219 -18.00 15.29 6.72
C PRO A 219 -19.20 14.45 7.17
N LYS A 220 -19.98 13.89 6.24
CA LYS A 220 -21.16 13.07 6.51
C LYS A 220 -20.89 11.57 6.52
N ALA A 221 -19.70 11.13 6.09
CA ALA A 221 -19.37 9.71 6.04
C ALA A 221 -19.23 9.12 7.45
N VAL A 222 -19.70 7.89 7.62
CA VAL A 222 -19.43 7.10 8.81
C VAL A 222 -17.98 6.64 8.77
N LEU A 223 -17.16 7.10 9.73
CA LEU A 223 -15.79 6.67 9.85
C LEU A 223 -15.70 5.41 10.70
N GLU A 224 -14.91 4.46 10.25
CA GLU A 224 -14.69 3.18 10.92
C GLU A 224 -13.19 2.88 11.03
N SER A 225 -12.77 2.14 12.05
CA SER A 225 -11.39 1.73 12.22
C SER A 225 -11.28 0.31 12.77
N ARG A 226 -10.27 -0.42 12.27
CA ARG A 226 -9.91 -1.76 12.72
C ARG A 226 -8.46 -1.77 13.14
N LYS A 227 -8.19 -2.39 14.30
CA LYS A 227 -6.84 -2.41 14.86
C LYS A 227 -6.51 -3.75 15.49
N ASP A 228 -5.24 -4.06 15.56
CA ASP A 228 -4.73 -5.19 16.33
C ASP A 228 -4.56 -4.85 17.81
N SER A 229 -4.07 -5.80 18.58
CA SER A 229 -3.89 -5.67 20.02
C SER A 229 -2.78 -4.69 20.45
N ALA A 230 -1.90 -4.28 19.54
CA ALA A 230 -0.87 -3.27 19.83
C ALA A 230 -1.45 -1.88 20.05
N PHE A 231 -2.66 -1.63 19.51
CA PHE A 231 -3.39 -0.37 19.67
C PHE A 231 -4.44 -0.41 20.80
N PHE A 232 -4.48 -1.48 21.60
CA PHE A 232 -5.39 -1.57 22.72
C PHE A 232 -4.86 -0.75 23.90
N ASN A 233 -5.24 0.53 23.95
CA ASN A 233 -4.94 1.46 25.04
C ASN A 233 -6.01 2.53 25.15
N ASP A 234 -6.08 3.14 26.32
CA ASP A 234 -7.08 4.14 26.71
C ASP A 234 -7.14 5.31 25.71
N LYS A 235 -6.02 5.96 25.46
CA LYS A 235 -5.91 7.11 24.57
C LYS A 235 -6.39 6.83 23.14
N THR A 236 -6.20 5.61 22.65
CA THR A 236 -6.71 5.20 21.33
C THR A 236 -8.24 5.16 21.34
N VAL A 237 -8.82 4.58 22.37
CA VAL A 237 -10.29 4.46 22.47
C VAL A 237 -10.91 5.83 22.71
N GLU A 238 -10.36 6.65 23.58
CA GLU A 238 -10.79 8.04 23.82
C GLU A 238 -10.78 8.87 22.53
N LEU A 239 -9.69 8.79 21.74
CA LEU A 239 -9.63 9.48 20.45
C LEU A 239 -10.76 9.02 19.51
N LEU A 240 -10.95 7.70 19.38
CA LEU A 240 -11.97 7.14 18.46
C LEU A 240 -13.38 7.53 18.88
N GLU A 241 -13.67 7.58 20.19
CA GLU A 241 -14.95 8.02 20.74
C GLU A 241 -15.16 9.53 20.51
N SER A 242 -14.19 10.36 20.90
CA SER A 242 -14.27 11.81 20.73
C SER A 242 -14.47 12.22 19.27
N GLU A 243 -13.84 11.48 18.33
CA GLU A 243 -13.97 11.67 16.89
C GLU A 243 -15.18 10.92 16.28
N ARG A 244 -16.02 10.28 17.11
CA ARG A 244 -17.20 9.51 16.66
C ARG A 244 -16.85 8.48 15.57
N VAL A 245 -15.73 7.80 15.73
CA VAL A 245 -15.29 6.72 14.84
C VAL A 245 -15.79 5.39 15.39
N GLN A 246 -16.47 4.60 14.57
CA GLN A 246 -16.84 3.23 14.91
C GLN A 246 -15.59 2.35 14.85
N PHE A 247 -15.34 1.51 15.85
CA PHE A 247 -14.12 0.73 15.90
C PHE A 247 -14.31 -0.74 16.28
N SER A 248 -13.29 -1.53 15.95
CA SER A 248 -13.02 -2.84 16.54
C SER A 248 -11.53 -3.00 16.76
N ILE A 249 -11.12 -3.38 17.99
CA ILE A 249 -9.72 -3.56 18.37
C ILE A 249 -9.57 -4.93 19.00
N SER A 250 -8.54 -5.71 18.62
CA SER A 250 -8.20 -6.95 19.31
C SER A 250 -7.72 -6.63 20.72
N VAL A 251 -8.18 -7.39 21.71
CA VAL A 251 -7.76 -7.25 23.10
C VAL A 251 -6.68 -8.28 23.39
N PRO A 252 -5.51 -7.91 23.97
CA PRO A 252 -4.50 -8.86 24.42
C PRO A 252 -4.96 -9.50 25.73
N PHE A 253 -6.02 -10.31 25.66
CA PHE A 253 -6.74 -10.84 26.82
C PHE A 253 -5.85 -11.71 27.72
N GLU A 254 -4.77 -12.27 27.18
CA GLU A 254 -3.78 -13.06 27.91
C GLU A 254 -3.08 -12.26 29.02
N ARG A 255 -3.07 -10.92 28.89
CA ARG A 255 -2.49 -10.00 29.89
C ARG A 255 -3.45 -9.66 31.04
N PHE A 256 -4.73 -10.09 30.94
CA PHE A 256 -5.78 -9.75 31.90
C PHE A 256 -6.37 -11.03 32.54
N SER A 257 -6.06 -11.30 33.81
CA SER A 257 -6.57 -12.45 34.55
C SER A 257 -8.10 -12.49 34.52
N GLU A 258 -8.76 -11.34 34.76
CA GLU A 258 -10.23 -11.24 34.77
C GLU A 258 -10.87 -11.72 33.45
N LEU A 259 -10.22 -11.52 32.29
CA LEU A 259 -10.75 -11.96 30.99
C LEU A 259 -10.54 -13.47 30.80
N LYS A 260 -9.43 -14.00 31.29
CA LYS A 260 -9.18 -15.44 31.28
C LYS A 260 -10.19 -16.16 32.17
N ASP A 261 -10.39 -15.68 33.42
CA ASP A 261 -11.36 -16.22 34.34
C ASP A 261 -12.78 -16.26 33.75
N ARG A 262 -13.17 -15.20 33.02
CA ARG A 262 -14.48 -15.17 32.32
C ARG A 262 -14.59 -16.19 31.18
N ILE A 263 -13.50 -16.46 30.46
CA ILE A 263 -13.46 -17.50 29.43
C ILE A 263 -13.57 -18.87 30.05
N GLU A 264 -12.83 -19.15 31.15
CA GLU A 264 -12.81 -20.43 31.84
C GLU A 264 -14.12 -20.73 32.55
N ALA A 265 -14.72 -19.74 33.21
CA ALA A 265 -16.01 -19.89 33.90
C ALA A 265 -17.20 -20.01 32.91
N ARG A 266 -17.00 -19.72 31.63
CA ARG A 266 -18.09 -19.71 30.68
C ARG A 266 -18.50 -21.11 30.23
N ARG A 267 -19.68 -21.56 30.65
CA ARG A 267 -20.24 -22.88 30.27
C ARG A 267 -20.99 -22.86 28.97
N HIS A 268 -21.76 -21.79 28.68
CA HIS A 268 -22.63 -21.70 27.50
C HIS A 268 -22.11 -20.67 26.50
N TRP A 269 -21.66 -21.16 25.34
CA TRP A 269 -21.24 -20.36 24.20
C TRP A 269 -22.34 -20.38 23.14
N LYS A 270 -22.72 -19.21 22.65
CA LYS A 270 -23.69 -19.10 21.55
C LYS A 270 -23.01 -19.42 20.24
N ARG A 271 -23.64 -20.21 19.39
CA ARG A 271 -23.14 -20.47 18.03
C ARG A 271 -23.22 -19.21 17.18
N LEU A 272 -22.12 -18.84 16.55
CA LEU A 272 -22.04 -17.68 15.64
C LEU A 272 -22.25 -18.11 14.19
N ASP A 273 -21.53 -19.20 13.79
CA ASP A 273 -21.64 -19.90 12.50
C ASP A 273 -21.13 -21.35 12.64
N GLY A 274 -20.70 -22.00 11.54
CA GLY A 274 -20.22 -23.39 11.58
C GLY A 274 -18.90 -23.59 12.32
N GLU A 275 -18.10 -22.56 12.50
CA GLU A 275 -16.74 -22.65 13.05
C GLU A 275 -16.58 -21.87 14.36
N TRP A 276 -17.32 -20.75 14.51
CA TRP A 276 -17.17 -19.82 15.61
C TRP A 276 -18.30 -19.90 16.62
N GLU A 277 -17.95 -19.80 17.89
CA GLU A 277 -18.86 -19.61 19.02
C GLU A 277 -18.46 -18.32 19.76
N TYR A 278 -19.43 -17.69 20.44
CA TYR A 278 -19.21 -16.42 21.11
C TYR A 278 -20.05 -16.24 22.37
N PHE A 279 -19.63 -15.30 23.19
CA PHE A 279 -20.46 -14.58 24.16
C PHE A 279 -20.05 -13.12 24.22
N GLU A 280 -20.85 -12.30 24.85
CA GLU A 280 -20.64 -10.87 24.99
C GLU A 280 -20.66 -10.48 26.46
N ASN A 281 -19.87 -9.46 26.78
CA ASN A 281 -19.87 -8.85 28.10
C ASN A 281 -19.30 -7.44 27.98
N ASP A 282 -19.69 -6.55 28.91
CA ASP A 282 -19.11 -5.21 29.01
C ASP A 282 -17.96 -5.24 30.00
N TRP A 283 -16.81 -4.72 29.54
CA TRP A 283 -15.62 -4.65 30.38
C TRP A 283 -14.67 -3.54 29.92
N ALA A 284 -13.83 -3.09 30.82
CA ALA A 284 -12.68 -2.27 30.54
C ALA A 284 -11.60 -2.53 31.63
N PRO A 285 -10.32 -2.27 31.34
CA PRO A 285 -9.29 -2.18 32.36
C PRO A 285 -9.67 -1.19 33.46
N LYS A 286 -9.23 -1.42 34.69
CA LYS A 286 -9.59 -0.57 35.86
C LYS A 286 -9.23 0.90 35.71
N CYS A 287 -8.23 1.20 34.88
CA CYS A 287 -7.78 2.57 34.61
C CYS A 287 -8.63 3.33 33.55
N TRP A 288 -9.55 2.66 32.86
CA TRP A 288 -10.40 3.30 31.85
C TRP A 288 -11.67 3.86 32.49
N GLN A 289 -12.12 5.01 31.98
CA GLN A 289 -13.32 5.67 32.47
C GLN A 289 -14.61 4.96 32.05
N ASN A 290 -14.65 4.42 30.84
CA ASN A 290 -15.82 3.80 30.24
C ASN A 290 -15.64 2.30 30.04
N ARG A 291 -16.75 1.55 30.16
CA ARG A 291 -16.80 0.15 29.77
C ARG A 291 -17.26 0.05 28.33
N TYR A 292 -16.76 -0.96 27.62
CA TYR A 292 -17.06 -1.21 26.21
C TYR A 292 -17.51 -2.63 26.02
N ARG A 293 -18.33 -2.84 24.96
CA ARG A 293 -18.76 -4.15 24.54
C ARG A 293 -17.57 -5.00 24.09
N LEU A 294 -17.37 -6.16 24.70
CA LEU A 294 -16.41 -7.17 24.31
C LEU A 294 -17.11 -8.36 23.68
N LEU A 295 -16.61 -8.80 22.53
CA LEU A 295 -16.93 -10.08 21.95
C LEU A 295 -15.83 -11.07 22.30
N PHE A 296 -16.17 -12.10 23.06
CA PHE A 296 -15.34 -13.26 23.31
C PHE A 296 -15.69 -14.31 22.25
N LEU A 297 -14.71 -14.76 21.51
CA LEU A 297 -14.87 -15.64 20.37
C LEU A 297 -13.94 -16.85 20.57
N ARG A 298 -14.43 -18.04 20.21
CA ARG A 298 -13.60 -19.23 20.13
C ARG A 298 -13.91 -20.02 18.86
N HIS A 299 -12.90 -20.72 18.34
CA HIS A 299 -13.09 -21.69 17.26
C HIS A 299 -12.24 -22.94 17.51
N ARG A 300 -12.71 -24.09 17.03
CA ARG A 300 -11.98 -25.35 17.15
C ARG A 300 -10.76 -25.37 16.26
N VAL A 301 -9.61 -25.78 16.82
CA VAL A 301 -8.37 -25.98 16.07
C VAL A 301 -8.37 -27.38 15.48
N LYS A 302 -8.32 -27.50 14.16
CA LYS A 302 -8.28 -28.79 13.44
C LYS A 302 -6.89 -29.46 13.43
N LYS A 303 -5.84 -28.82 13.94
CA LYS A 303 -4.45 -29.33 13.91
C LYS A 303 -3.98 -29.76 15.28
N GLN A 304 -3.58 -31.04 15.42
CA GLN A 304 -2.69 -31.46 16.50
C GLN A 304 -1.35 -30.72 16.35
N ARG A 305 -0.94 -29.95 17.35
CA ARG A 305 0.40 -29.35 17.40
C ARG A 305 1.43 -30.48 17.42
N LYS A 306 2.45 -30.41 16.54
CA LYS A 306 3.57 -31.36 16.48
C LYS A 306 4.63 -31.14 17.59
N GLU A 307 4.51 -30.10 18.38
CA GLU A 307 5.46 -29.76 19.45
C GLU A 307 4.85 -30.01 20.83
N PRO A 308 5.68 -30.42 21.85
CA PRO A 308 5.19 -30.58 23.20
C PRO A 308 4.54 -29.27 23.66
N VAL A 309 3.36 -29.40 24.24
CA VAL A 309 2.59 -28.28 24.79
C VAL A 309 3.42 -27.69 25.91
N GLN A 310 4.10 -26.59 25.66
CA GLN A 310 4.59 -25.73 26.71
C GLN A 310 3.33 -25.15 27.35
N PHE A 311 3.01 -25.62 28.59
CA PHE A 311 1.91 -25.09 29.36
C PHE A 311 2.23 -23.63 29.68
N ASP A 312 1.81 -22.74 28.81
CA ASP A 312 1.81 -21.31 29.08
C ASP A 312 0.76 -21.11 30.19
N LEU A 313 1.21 -20.81 31.40
CA LEU A 313 0.36 -20.49 32.57
C LEU A 313 -0.69 -19.42 32.31
N PHE A 314 -0.71 -18.87 31.10
CA PHE A 314 -1.50 -17.72 30.67
C PHE A 314 -2.54 -18.02 29.58
N VAL A 315 -2.69 -19.25 29.09
CA VAL A 315 -3.70 -19.62 28.08
C VAL A 315 -4.83 -20.37 28.77
N PRO A 316 -6.11 -20.01 28.53
CA PRO A 316 -7.24 -20.79 29.06
C PRO A 316 -7.12 -22.25 28.67
N GLN A 317 -7.22 -23.16 29.65
CA GLN A 317 -7.01 -24.61 29.49
C GLN A 317 -8.17 -25.32 28.77
N GLN A 318 -8.76 -24.72 27.75
CA GLN A 318 -9.73 -25.42 26.89
C GLN A 318 -8.98 -26.03 25.70
N GLU A 319 -8.49 -27.23 25.85
CA GLU A 319 -7.84 -28.00 24.80
C GLU A 319 -8.68 -27.98 23.51
N GLY A 320 -8.02 -27.65 22.38
CA GLY A 320 -8.62 -27.70 21.07
C GLY A 320 -9.39 -26.43 20.63
N TYR A 321 -9.31 -25.33 21.40
CA TYR A 321 -9.89 -24.05 21.01
C TYR A 321 -8.83 -22.94 20.93
N GLU A 322 -8.96 -22.07 19.94
CA GLU A 322 -8.30 -20.76 19.90
C GLU A 322 -9.30 -19.68 20.28
N PHE A 323 -8.83 -18.70 21.07
CA PHE A 323 -9.64 -17.60 21.58
C PHE A 323 -9.25 -16.27 20.95
N LYS A 324 -10.24 -15.41 20.76
CA LYS A 324 -10.09 -14.03 20.31
C LYS A 324 -11.05 -13.15 21.08
N VAL A 325 -10.55 -12.03 21.59
CA VAL A 325 -11.40 -11.01 22.24
C VAL A 325 -11.32 -9.72 21.45
N ILE A 326 -12.47 -9.13 21.14
CA ILE A 326 -12.60 -7.89 20.38
C ILE A 326 -13.37 -6.90 21.22
N VAL A 327 -12.80 -5.70 21.43
CA VAL A 327 -13.52 -4.54 21.96
C VAL A 327 -14.09 -3.70 20.83
N THR A 328 -15.30 -3.17 21.01
CA THR A 328 -15.99 -2.39 19.97
C THR A 328 -17.05 -1.47 20.56
N ASN A 329 -17.31 -0.33 19.89
CA ASN A 329 -18.46 0.54 20.11
C ASN A 329 -19.59 0.29 19.09
N LYS A 330 -19.44 -0.70 18.21
CA LYS A 330 -20.47 -1.03 17.21
C LYS A 330 -21.64 -1.78 17.86
N THR A 331 -22.86 -1.40 17.49
CA THR A 331 -24.10 -1.99 18.01
C THR A 331 -24.62 -3.19 17.20
N GLY A 332 -23.95 -3.52 16.08
CA GLY A 332 -24.35 -4.61 15.18
C GLY A 332 -24.29 -6.01 15.80
N LYS A 333 -24.82 -7.01 15.08
CA LYS A 333 -24.75 -8.43 15.48
C LYS A 333 -23.29 -8.90 15.56
N ALA A 334 -22.96 -9.78 16.50
CA ALA A 334 -21.62 -10.32 16.73
C ALA A 334 -20.95 -10.84 15.45
N LYS A 335 -21.67 -11.56 14.58
CA LYS A 335 -21.15 -12.04 13.30
C LYS A 335 -20.73 -10.89 12.38
N ALA A 336 -21.48 -9.81 12.32
CA ALA A 336 -21.13 -8.66 11.49
C ALA A 336 -19.88 -7.95 12.00
N ILE A 337 -19.71 -7.87 13.34
CA ILE A 337 -18.53 -7.27 13.98
C ILE A 337 -17.31 -8.16 13.74
N LEU A 338 -17.41 -9.48 13.86
CA LEU A 338 -16.31 -10.40 13.57
C LEU A 338 -15.86 -10.30 12.10
N LEU A 339 -16.80 -10.31 11.16
CA LEU A 339 -16.50 -10.17 9.72
C LEU A 339 -15.85 -8.80 9.42
N PHE A 340 -16.36 -7.74 10.04
CA PHE A 340 -15.78 -6.41 9.94
C PHE A 340 -14.33 -6.42 10.45
N HIS A 341 -14.10 -6.92 11.66
CA HIS A 341 -12.77 -6.97 12.28
C HIS A 341 -11.77 -7.81 11.46
N ASN A 342 -12.19 -8.99 10.99
CA ASN A 342 -11.34 -9.89 10.19
C ASN A 342 -10.99 -9.30 8.82
N GLY A 343 -11.81 -8.37 8.30
CA GLY A 343 -11.50 -7.62 7.07
C GLY A 343 -10.17 -6.83 7.14
N ARG A 344 -9.62 -6.58 8.33
CA ARG A 344 -8.29 -5.97 8.53
C ARG A 344 -7.17 -6.76 7.82
N GLY A 345 -7.29 -8.08 7.70
CA GLY A 345 -6.30 -8.92 7.02
C GLY A 345 -6.04 -8.51 5.55
N ALA A 346 -6.95 -7.76 4.92
CA ALA A 346 -6.72 -7.21 3.58
C ALA A 346 -5.55 -6.22 3.54
N GLN A 347 -5.19 -5.57 4.65
CA GLN A 347 -4.05 -4.67 4.74
C GLN A 347 -2.70 -5.39 4.55
N GLU A 348 -2.61 -6.66 4.94
CA GLU A 348 -1.40 -7.47 4.75
C GLU A 348 -1.06 -7.63 3.25
N ASN A 349 -2.09 -7.75 2.39
CA ASN A 349 -1.91 -7.79 0.94
C ASN A 349 -1.37 -6.45 0.40
N ILE A 350 -1.83 -5.32 0.94
CA ILE A 350 -1.32 -3.99 0.58
C ILE A 350 0.16 -3.89 0.97
N PHE A 351 0.54 -4.32 2.18
CA PHE A 351 1.94 -4.32 2.62
C PHE A 351 2.82 -5.25 1.78
N SER A 352 2.33 -6.43 1.44
CA SER A 352 3.04 -7.36 0.56
C SER A 352 3.31 -6.72 -0.81
N GLU A 353 2.30 -6.10 -1.43
CA GLU A 353 2.44 -5.42 -2.72
C GLU A 353 3.37 -4.21 -2.65
N LEU A 354 3.24 -3.36 -1.63
CA LEU A 354 4.14 -2.23 -1.40
C LEU A 354 5.60 -2.66 -1.29
N LYS A 355 5.88 -3.69 -0.50
CA LYS A 355 7.25 -4.16 -0.25
C LYS A 355 7.84 -4.91 -1.43
N SER A 356 7.09 -5.86 -2.01
CA SER A 356 7.63 -6.77 -3.03
C SER A 356 7.48 -6.24 -4.46
N GLN A 357 6.42 -5.47 -4.74
CA GLN A 357 6.12 -5.03 -6.10
C GLN A 357 6.35 -3.54 -6.35
N CYS A 358 6.20 -2.69 -5.31
CA CYS A 358 6.59 -1.27 -5.34
C CYS A 358 7.92 -1.02 -4.63
N ASN A 359 8.63 -2.07 -4.21
CA ASN A 359 9.99 -2.07 -3.66
C ASN A 359 10.21 -1.12 -2.46
N MET A 360 9.19 -0.92 -1.63
CA MET A 360 9.30 -0.08 -0.44
C MET A 360 10.21 -0.67 0.65
N ASP A 361 10.59 -1.94 0.55
CA ASP A 361 11.52 -2.60 1.46
C ASP A 361 13.00 -2.26 1.22
N TYR A 362 13.29 -1.41 0.22
CA TYR A 362 14.64 -0.99 -0.13
C TYR A 362 15.00 0.36 0.49
N VAL A 363 16.19 0.46 1.08
CA VAL A 363 16.76 1.68 1.69
C VAL A 363 17.84 2.24 0.75
N PRO A 364 17.54 3.27 -0.09
CA PRO A 364 18.44 3.71 -1.16
C PRO A 364 19.63 4.54 -0.68
N THR A 365 19.51 5.25 0.44
CA THR A 365 20.51 6.21 0.92
C THR A 365 20.79 6.05 2.42
N ARG A 366 21.87 6.66 2.90
CA ARG A 366 22.17 6.76 4.34
C ARG A 366 21.38 7.90 5.03
N ARG A 367 20.81 8.84 4.27
CA ARG A 367 20.10 10.02 4.78
C ARG A 367 18.64 9.75 4.99
N LEU A 368 18.13 10.13 6.15
CA LEU A 368 16.71 9.90 6.53
C LEU A 368 15.75 10.53 5.53
N CYS A 369 15.88 11.83 5.25
CA CYS A 369 14.93 12.54 4.38
C CYS A 369 14.91 11.97 2.95
N GLY A 370 16.06 11.55 2.42
CA GLY A 370 16.12 10.85 1.13
C GLY A 370 15.39 9.51 1.13
N ASN A 371 15.45 8.76 2.23
CA ASN A 371 14.71 7.52 2.40
C ASN A 371 13.19 7.79 2.56
N LEU A 372 12.81 8.84 3.30
CA LEU A 372 11.41 9.26 3.42
C LEU A 372 10.83 9.58 2.03
N LEU A 373 11.55 10.34 1.22
CA LEU A 373 11.11 10.70 -0.13
C LEU A 373 10.96 9.45 -1.03
N TYR A 374 11.88 8.51 -0.95
CA TYR A 374 11.79 7.24 -1.67
C TYR A 374 10.56 6.44 -1.24
N TYR A 375 10.28 6.34 0.06
CA TYR A 375 9.11 5.62 0.56
C TYR A 375 7.80 6.30 0.15
N GLN A 376 7.74 7.63 0.17
CA GLN A 376 6.59 8.36 -0.34
C GLN A 376 6.41 8.13 -1.85
N SER A 377 7.50 8.01 -2.63
CA SER A 377 7.44 7.65 -4.05
C SER A 377 6.90 6.23 -4.25
N ALA A 378 7.22 5.28 -3.36
CA ALA A 378 6.68 3.92 -3.41
C ALA A 378 5.19 3.88 -3.06
N VAL A 379 4.77 4.64 -2.06
CA VAL A 379 3.34 4.81 -1.71
C VAL A 379 2.57 5.43 -2.87
N LEU A 380 3.12 6.49 -3.48
CA LEU A 380 2.51 7.12 -4.67
C LEU A 380 2.42 6.13 -5.83
N ALA A 381 3.45 5.33 -6.10
CA ALA A 381 3.42 4.32 -7.16
C ALA A 381 2.28 3.30 -6.92
N HIS A 382 2.13 2.81 -5.69
CA HIS A 382 1.02 1.92 -5.31
C HIS A 382 -0.34 2.61 -5.48
N ASN A 383 -0.50 3.82 -4.95
CA ASN A 383 -1.74 4.57 -5.02
C ASN A 383 -2.12 4.91 -6.47
N LEU A 384 -1.14 5.19 -7.33
CA LEU A 384 -1.35 5.44 -8.76
C LEU A 384 -1.79 4.18 -9.51
N TYR A 385 -1.32 2.98 -9.13
CA TYR A 385 -1.86 1.73 -9.67
C TYR A 385 -3.32 1.50 -9.29
N ARG A 386 -3.72 1.87 -8.07
CA ARG A 386 -5.14 1.83 -7.65
C ARG A 386 -5.95 2.88 -8.41
N GLU A 387 -5.41 4.11 -8.48
CA GLU A 387 -6.03 5.23 -9.19
C GLU A 387 -6.26 4.91 -10.67
N LEU A 388 -5.28 4.32 -11.34
CA LEU A 388 -5.40 3.87 -12.72
C LEU A 388 -6.60 2.93 -12.91
N GLN A 389 -6.74 1.94 -12.03
CA GLN A 389 -7.81 0.96 -12.14
C GLN A 389 -9.19 1.56 -11.78
N MET A 390 -9.26 2.42 -10.76
CA MET A 390 -10.52 3.09 -10.38
C MET A 390 -10.99 4.10 -11.42
N THR A 391 -10.06 4.76 -12.10
CA THR A 391 -10.40 5.74 -13.16
C THR A 391 -10.92 5.07 -14.43
N THR A 392 -10.50 3.86 -14.71
CA THR A 392 -10.78 3.18 -15.99
C THR A 392 -11.93 2.19 -15.92
N ARG A 393 -12.45 1.89 -14.74
CA ARG A 393 -13.61 0.99 -14.57
C ARG A 393 -14.42 1.34 -13.33
N SER A 394 -15.70 1.03 -13.39
CA SER A 394 -16.59 1.15 -12.24
C SER A 394 -16.20 0.19 -11.11
N ALA A 395 -16.65 0.49 -9.89
CA ALA A 395 -16.51 -0.41 -8.76
C ALA A 395 -17.24 -1.74 -9.00
N ASP A 396 -16.62 -2.85 -8.62
CA ASP A 396 -17.22 -4.19 -8.71
C ASP A 396 -18.33 -4.40 -7.64
N ARG A 397 -18.33 -3.54 -6.61
CA ARG A 397 -19.33 -3.56 -5.51
C ARG A 397 -19.89 -2.16 -5.30
N PRO A 398 -21.17 -2.03 -4.90
CA PRO A 398 -21.75 -0.72 -4.61
C PRO A 398 -21.05 -0.05 -3.42
N THR A 399 -21.05 1.28 -3.38
CA THR A 399 -20.43 2.07 -2.31
C THR A 399 -20.97 1.77 -0.92
N THR A 400 -22.21 1.24 -0.84
CA THR A 400 -22.86 0.78 0.38
C THR A 400 -22.44 -0.63 0.82
N ALA A 401 -21.64 -1.34 0.02
CA ALA A 401 -21.21 -2.71 0.34
C ALA A 401 -20.47 -2.76 1.68
N LYS A 402 -20.80 -3.76 2.49
CA LYS A 402 -20.10 -4.03 3.76
C LYS A 402 -18.74 -4.69 3.57
N ARG A 403 -18.54 -5.36 2.42
CA ARG A 403 -17.29 -6.02 2.06
C ARG A 403 -16.41 -5.07 1.25
N SER A 404 -15.19 -4.90 1.66
CA SER A 404 -14.14 -4.13 0.97
C SER A 404 -13.00 -5.04 0.48
N PRO A 405 -12.18 -4.61 -0.50
CA PRO A 405 -12.32 -3.37 -1.25
C PRO A 405 -13.52 -3.36 -2.21
N LEU A 406 -13.91 -2.18 -2.71
CA LEU A 406 -15.03 -2.07 -3.66
C LEU A 406 -14.65 -2.53 -5.07
N TRP A 407 -13.38 -2.43 -5.44
CA TRP A 407 -12.82 -2.95 -6.68
C TRP A 407 -12.06 -4.25 -6.43
N ILE A 408 -12.16 -5.19 -7.35
CA ILE A 408 -11.32 -6.39 -7.39
C ILE A 408 -10.03 -6.02 -8.12
N PHE A 409 -9.07 -5.45 -7.41
CA PHE A 409 -7.83 -4.95 -7.99
C PHE A 409 -6.93 -6.07 -8.53
N GLN A 410 -6.34 -5.81 -9.71
CA GLN A 410 -5.13 -6.50 -10.13
C GLN A 410 -3.94 -5.91 -9.38
N ASP A 411 -2.97 -6.75 -9.03
CA ASP A 411 -1.75 -6.30 -8.38
C ASP A 411 -0.81 -5.55 -9.35
N ALA A 412 0.16 -4.83 -8.80
CA ALA A 412 1.08 -4.02 -9.59
C ALA A 412 1.89 -4.85 -10.60
N ALA A 413 2.27 -6.10 -10.26
CA ALA A 413 2.99 -6.99 -11.16
C ALA A 413 2.15 -7.38 -12.36
N SER A 414 0.86 -7.70 -12.15
CA SER A 414 -0.10 -8.02 -13.21
C SER A 414 -0.32 -6.85 -14.17
N ILE A 415 -0.54 -5.63 -13.64
CA ILE A 415 -0.69 -4.42 -14.47
C ILE A 415 0.60 -4.15 -15.26
N ARG A 416 1.74 -4.27 -14.62
CA ARG A 416 3.05 -4.09 -15.27
C ARG A 416 3.22 -5.05 -16.44
N GLN A 417 3.00 -6.33 -16.21
CA GLN A 417 3.16 -7.37 -17.23
C GLN A 417 2.13 -7.22 -18.36
N LYS A 418 0.86 -6.95 -18.06
CA LYS A 418 -0.20 -6.91 -19.06
C LYS A 418 -0.22 -5.61 -19.86
N ILE A 419 0.08 -4.50 -19.23
CA ILE A 419 -0.12 -3.16 -19.80
C ILE A 419 1.21 -2.48 -20.10
N ILE A 420 2.13 -2.36 -19.13
CA ILE A 420 3.28 -1.46 -19.21
C ILE A 420 4.41 -2.10 -20.03
N GLN A 421 4.79 -3.33 -19.71
CA GLN A 421 5.90 -4.05 -20.32
C GLN A 421 5.51 -4.64 -21.68
N ARG A 422 5.39 -3.77 -22.68
CA ARG A 422 5.08 -4.13 -24.05
C ARG A 422 6.16 -3.61 -24.98
N ALA A 423 6.65 -4.49 -25.87
CA ALA A 423 7.58 -4.10 -26.90
C ALA A 423 6.90 -3.17 -27.91
N GLY A 424 7.63 -2.18 -28.39
CA GLY A 424 7.14 -1.28 -29.41
C GLY A 424 8.27 -0.45 -30.03
N ARG A 425 7.91 0.37 -31.00
CA ARG A 425 8.83 1.25 -31.73
C ARG A 425 8.25 2.64 -31.85
N LEU A 426 9.00 3.63 -31.32
CA LEU A 426 8.61 5.04 -31.36
C LEU A 426 9.26 5.70 -32.58
N THR A 427 8.46 6.23 -33.51
CA THR A 427 8.92 6.89 -34.73
C THR A 427 8.24 8.24 -34.94
N ARG A 428 8.72 9.05 -35.86
CA ARG A 428 8.13 10.34 -36.18
C ARG A 428 8.03 10.53 -37.72
N PRO A 429 7.26 9.68 -38.43
CA PRO A 429 7.08 9.85 -39.85
C PRO A 429 6.31 11.16 -40.13
N HIS A 430 6.82 11.93 -41.07
CA HIS A 430 6.22 13.23 -41.49
C HIS A 430 5.91 14.17 -40.29
N GLY A 431 6.78 14.18 -39.27
CA GLY A 431 6.60 15.00 -38.07
C GLY A 431 5.58 14.48 -37.04
N ARG A 432 4.77 13.49 -37.36
CA ARG A 432 3.77 12.89 -36.46
C ARG A 432 4.38 11.78 -35.61
N LEU A 433 4.20 11.88 -34.31
CA LEU A 433 4.66 10.85 -33.38
C LEU A 433 3.81 9.59 -33.53
N ARG A 434 4.47 8.44 -33.73
CA ARG A 434 3.82 7.14 -33.88
C ARG A 434 4.48 6.12 -32.96
N LEU A 435 3.69 5.45 -32.15
CA LEU A 435 4.11 4.30 -31.35
C LEU A 435 3.48 3.05 -31.97
N THR A 436 4.32 2.17 -32.51
CA THR A 436 3.91 0.91 -33.14
C THR A 436 4.14 -0.24 -32.17
N LEU A 437 3.11 -1.05 -31.94
CA LEU A 437 3.13 -2.24 -31.09
C LEU A 437 2.86 -3.48 -31.95
N SER A 438 3.01 -4.68 -31.35
CA SER A 438 2.60 -5.93 -32.01
C SER A 438 1.09 -5.96 -32.27
N GLY A 439 0.67 -6.64 -33.33
CA GLY A 439 -0.74 -6.80 -33.71
C GLY A 439 -1.57 -7.73 -32.81
N ASN A 440 -1.19 -7.93 -31.56
CA ASN A 440 -1.91 -8.79 -30.61
C ASN A 440 -3.21 -8.12 -30.14
N GLU A 441 -4.35 -8.76 -30.44
CA GLU A 441 -5.67 -8.20 -30.19
C GLU A 441 -6.00 -8.05 -28.69
N ALA A 442 -5.56 -8.97 -27.85
CA ALA A 442 -5.76 -8.85 -26.39
C ALA A 442 -5.01 -7.64 -25.83
N THR A 443 -3.76 -7.44 -26.25
CA THR A 443 -2.96 -6.27 -25.86
C THR A 443 -3.60 -4.97 -26.37
N ARG A 444 -4.10 -4.97 -27.60
CA ARG A 444 -4.79 -3.81 -28.19
C ARG A 444 -6.03 -3.48 -27.38
N LYS A 445 -6.89 -4.45 -27.10
CA LYS A 445 -8.11 -4.27 -26.33
C LYS A 445 -7.81 -3.68 -24.95
N ASP A 446 -6.83 -4.25 -24.24
CA ASP A 446 -6.46 -3.79 -22.90
C ASP A 446 -5.92 -2.34 -22.94
N LEU A 447 -4.95 -2.04 -23.81
CA LEU A 447 -4.36 -0.71 -23.90
C LEU A 447 -5.38 0.36 -24.33
N MET A 448 -6.23 0.07 -25.32
CA MET A 448 -7.25 1.01 -25.76
C MET A 448 -8.29 1.26 -24.69
N HIS A 449 -8.70 0.21 -23.95
CA HIS A 449 -9.61 0.38 -22.81
C HIS A 449 -9.08 1.41 -21.80
N TYR A 450 -7.81 1.32 -21.42
CA TYR A 450 -7.20 2.29 -20.50
C TYR A 450 -7.10 3.68 -21.14
N MET A 451 -6.64 3.78 -22.38
CA MET A 451 -6.47 5.07 -23.05
C MET A 451 -7.80 5.80 -23.27
N ASP A 452 -8.83 5.11 -23.75
CA ASP A 452 -10.15 5.69 -24.00
C ASP A 452 -10.83 6.12 -22.69
N SER A 453 -10.70 5.32 -21.63
CA SER A 453 -11.25 5.66 -20.32
C SER A 453 -10.56 6.87 -19.68
N LEU A 454 -9.24 6.99 -19.85
CA LEU A 454 -8.49 8.15 -19.36
C LEU A 454 -8.80 9.42 -20.16
N ALA A 455 -9.08 9.30 -21.46
CA ALA A 455 -9.45 10.42 -22.32
C ALA A 455 -10.86 10.94 -22.04
N ARG A 456 -11.84 10.05 -21.77
CA ARG A 456 -13.25 10.43 -21.51
C ARG A 456 -13.48 11.09 -20.15
N ALA A 457 -12.64 10.76 -19.19
CA ALA A 457 -12.81 11.23 -17.82
C ALA A 457 -12.01 12.55 -17.55
N GLY A 458 -11.53 13.23 -18.56
CA GLY A 458 -10.99 14.61 -18.58
C GLY A 458 -11.94 15.50 -19.29
#